data_dd721b3a6bee8abe6bba6347d504af37
#
_entry.id   dd721b3a6bee8abe6bba6347d504af37
#
_cell.length_a   1.000
_cell.length_b   1.000
_cell.length_c   1.000
_cell.angle_alpha   90.00
_cell.angle_beta   90.00
_cell.angle_gamma   90.00
#
_symmetry.space_group_name_H-M   'P 1'
#
loop_
_entity.id
_entity.type
_entity.pdbx_description
1 polymer ?
#
loop_
_entity_poly.entity_id
_entity_poly.type
_entity_poly.pdbx_seq_one_letter_code
_entity_poly.pdbx_strand_id
1 'polypeptide(L)'
;WAFSLATDYNPNCRILSMPFIGNLATTRLGLDPLAALVAATRNPSTTLDDPDVTGTIVERGRADINILWSESVDGWCQTPGENPVITTIIAGSIVNVNE
;
A
#
# COMPACT_ATOMS: atom_id res chain seq x y z
N TRP A 1 -3.71 5.66 -17.85
CA TRP A 1 -4.71 5.17 -16.89
C TRP A 1 -4.26 5.48 -15.48
N ALA A 2 -5.02 6.31 -14.80
CA ALA A 2 -4.82 6.54 -13.37
C ALA A 2 -6.07 6.06 -12.64
N PHE A 3 -5.93 5.02 -11.85
CA PHE A 3 -6.96 4.50 -10.98
C PHE A 3 -6.37 4.19 -9.61
N SER A 4 -7.22 4.07 -8.61
CA SER A 4 -6.81 3.78 -7.24
C SER A 4 -7.49 2.51 -6.75
N LEU A 5 -6.82 1.82 -5.84
CA LEU A 5 -7.36 0.67 -5.13
C LEU A 5 -7.67 1.06 -3.70
N ALA A 6 -8.76 0.52 -3.17
CA ALA A 6 -9.16 0.70 -1.78
C ALA A 6 -9.87 -0.55 -1.28
N THR A 7 -9.98 -0.71 0.03
CA THR A 7 -10.66 -1.86 0.62
C THR A 7 -12.18 -1.73 0.57
N ASP A 8 -12.69 -0.52 0.44
CA ASP A 8 -14.12 -0.23 0.56
C ASP A 8 -14.71 -0.81 1.85
N TYR A 9 -14.00 -0.61 2.94
CA TYR A 9 -14.43 -1.13 4.25
C TYR A 9 -15.81 -0.61 4.62
N ASN A 10 -16.72 -1.52 4.90
CA ASN A 10 -18.10 -1.20 5.26
C ASN A 10 -18.70 -2.35 6.11
N PRO A 11 -19.89 -2.15 6.71
CA PRO A 11 -20.47 -3.19 7.58
C PRO A 11 -20.71 -4.55 6.90
N ASN A 12 -20.86 -4.57 5.58
CA ASN A 12 -21.08 -5.79 4.83
C ASN A 12 -19.77 -6.45 4.37
N CYS A 13 -18.67 -5.70 4.34
CA CYS A 13 -17.38 -6.20 3.87
C CYS A 13 -16.26 -5.51 4.64
N ARG A 14 -15.81 -6.15 5.71
CA ARG A 14 -14.86 -5.56 6.68
C ARG A 14 -13.41 -5.91 6.34
N ILE A 15 -12.99 -5.65 5.10
CA ILE A 15 -11.62 -5.89 4.66
C ILE A 15 -10.77 -4.66 5.01
N LEU A 16 -9.71 -4.88 5.80
CA LEU A 16 -8.75 -3.84 6.19
C LEU A 16 -7.39 -3.99 5.52
N SER A 17 -7.15 -5.12 4.83
CA SER A 17 -5.83 -5.44 4.30
C SER A 17 -5.68 -4.94 2.86
N MET A 18 -4.82 -3.96 2.64
CA MET A 18 -4.44 -3.53 1.29
C MET A 18 -3.62 -4.59 0.55
N PRO A 19 -2.72 -5.37 1.18
CA PRO A 19 -2.08 -6.50 0.49
C PRO A 19 -3.08 -7.52 -0.06
N PHE A 20 -4.16 -7.78 0.65
CA PHE A 20 -5.23 -8.65 0.14
C PHE A 20 -5.90 -8.04 -1.09
N ILE A 21 -6.17 -6.74 -1.09
CA ILE A 21 -6.75 -6.05 -2.26
C ILE A 21 -5.78 -6.09 -3.44
N GLY A 22 -4.48 -5.90 -3.19
CA GLY A 22 -3.46 -6.07 -4.22
C GLY A 22 -3.45 -7.47 -4.81
N ASN A 23 -3.61 -8.49 -3.98
CA ASN A 23 -3.72 -9.87 -4.45
C ASN A 23 -4.95 -10.06 -5.36
N LEU A 24 -6.11 -9.53 -4.97
CA LEU A 24 -7.30 -9.59 -5.81
C LEU A 24 -7.10 -8.85 -7.14
N ALA A 25 -6.42 -7.71 -7.12
CA ALA A 25 -6.15 -6.95 -8.33
C ALA A 25 -5.27 -7.74 -9.30
N THR A 26 -4.27 -8.46 -8.80
CA THR A 26 -3.40 -9.28 -9.65
C THR A 26 -4.08 -10.55 -10.13
N THR A 27 -4.80 -11.26 -9.26
CA THR A 27 -5.39 -12.55 -9.58
C THR A 27 -6.72 -12.46 -10.32
N ARG A 28 -7.51 -11.42 -10.05
CA ARG A 28 -8.85 -11.25 -10.61
C ARG A 28 -8.91 -10.24 -11.75
N LEU A 29 -8.10 -9.20 -11.70
CA LEU A 29 -8.11 -8.15 -12.72
C LEU A 29 -6.91 -8.23 -13.66
N GLY A 30 -5.98 -9.15 -13.40
CA GLY A 30 -4.80 -9.33 -14.24
C GLY A 30 -3.79 -8.18 -14.17
N LEU A 31 -3.80 -7.39 -13.11
CA LEU A 31 -2.84 -6.31 -12.94
C LEU A 31 -1.47 -6.84 -12.54
N ASP A 32 -0.43 -6.17 -13.05
CA ASP A 32 0.93 -6.39 -12.57
C ASP A 32 1.04 -5.93 -11.11
N PRO A 33 1.77 -6.65 -10.23
CA PRO A 33 1.94 -6.24 -8.83
C PRO A 33 2.48 -4.83 -8.64
N LEU A 34 3.36 -4.36 -9.51
CA LEU A 34 3.86 -2.98 -9.45
C LEU A 34 2.76 -1.98 -9.81
N ALA A 35 1.97 -2.26 -10.83
CA ALA A 35 0.84 -1.41 -11.20
C ALA A 35 -0.19 -1.35 -10.07
N ALA A 36 -0.46 -2.48 -9.42
CA ALA A 36 -1.34 -2.53 -8.26
C ALA A 36 -0.78 -1.73 -7.07
N LEU A 37 0.54 -1.79 -6.85
CA LEU A 37 1.18 -1.01 -5.79
C LEU A 37 1.06 0.49 -6.04
N VAL A 38 1.29 0.94 -7.26
CA VAL A 38 1.13 2.35 -7.65
C VAL A 38 -0.32 2.80 -7.44
N ALA A 39 -1.29 1.94 -7.78
CA ALA A 39 -2.71 2.21 -7.58
C ALA A 39 -3.11 2.24 -6.10
N ALA A 40 -2.31 1.63 -5.22
CA ALA A 40 -2.55 1.60 -3.77
C ALA A 40 -1.80 2.71 -3.01
N THR A 41 -0.82 3.34 -3.61
CA THR A 41 0.06 4.31 -2.94
C THR A 41 0.05 5.68 -3.61
N ARG A 42 0.68 5.78 -4.78
CA ARG A 42 0.86 7.06 -5.48
C ARG A 42 -0.47 7.63 -5.97
N ASN A 43 -1.28 6.81 -6.64
CA ASN A 43 -2.50 7.30 -7.27
C ASN A 43 -3.52 7.83 -6.23
N PRO A 44 -3.79 7.11 -5.10
CA PRO A 44 -4.69 7.65 -4.09
C PRO A 44 -4.20 8.96 -3.46
N SER A 45 -2.88 9.14 -3.35
CA SER A 45 -2.33 10.36 -2.74
C SER A 45 -2.70 11.62 -3.51
N THR A 46 -2.97 11.51 -4.80
CA THR A 46 -3.38 12.66 -5.63
C THR A 46 -4.78 13.18 -5.28
N THR A 47 -5.56 12.40 -4.55
CA THR A 47 -6.90 12.81 -4.10
C THR A 47 -6.86 13.60 -2.79
N LEU A 48 -5.71 13.62 -2.11
CA LEU A 48 -5.54 14.32 -0.84
C LEU A 48 -5.24 15.79 -1.10
N ASP A 49 -5.92 16.66 -0.36
CA ASP A 49 -5.65 18.10 -0.37
C ASP A 49 -4.64 18.42 0.75
N ASP A 50 -3.45 17.84 0.64
CA ASP A 50 -2.39 17.94 1.61
C ASP A 50 -1.16 18.57 0.95
N PRO A 51 -0.55 19.64 1.57
CA PRO A 51 0.67 20.23 1.03
C PRO A 51 1.88 19.29 1.09
N ASP A 52 1.85 18.27 1.94
CA ASP A 52 2.94 17.31 2.05
C ASP A 52 2.84 16.25 0.96
N VAL A 53 3.98 15.90 0.36
CA VAL A 53 4.03 14.83 -0.64
C VAL A 53 4.02 13.49 0.07
N THR A 54 3.00 12.69 -0.23
CA THR A 54 2.83 11.33 0.28
C THR A 54 2.65 10.34 -0.86
N GLY A 55 2.72 9.05 -0.57
CA GLY A 55 2.48 7.99 -1.55
C GLY A 55 3.65 7.71 -2.49
N THR A 56 4.75 8.46 -2.38
CA THR A 56 5.99 8.27 -3.13
C THR A 56 7.19 8.54 -2.23
N ILE A 57 8.33 7.95 -2.58
CA ILE A 57 9.59 8.20 -1.89
C ILE A 57 10.36 9.22 -2.72
N VAL A 58 10.33 10.47 -2.28
CA VAL A 58 11.00 11.58 -2.95
C VAL A 58 11.68 12.46 -1.93
N GLU A 59 12.71 13.18 -2.34
CA GLU A 59 13.36 14.16 -1.48
C GLU A 59 12.36 15.21 -1.02
N ARG A 60 12.39 15.53 0.28
CA ARG A 60 11.44 16.44 0.95
C ARG A 60 9.99 15.93 1.00
N GLY A 61 9.75 14.69 0.58
CA GLY A 61 8.47 14.05 0.80
C GLY A 61 8.27 13.68 2.26
N ARG A 62 7.03 13.47 2.63
CA ARG A 62 6.70 12.99 3.97
C ARG A 62 7.17 11.55 4.14
N ALA A 63 7.81 11.25 5.26
CA ALA A 63 8.31 9.91 5.55
C ALA A 63 7.22 9.04 6.19
N ASP A 64 6.22 8.67 5.39
CA ASP A 64 5.21 7.65 5.69
C ASP A 64 5.58 6.41 4.89
N ILE A 65 6.23 5.44 5.53
CA ILE A 65 6.91 4.35 4.84
C ILE A 65 6.62 3.03 5.55
N ASN A 66 6.31 2.01 4.77
CA ASN A 66 6.28 0.62 5.24
C ASN A 66 7.50 -0.11 4.71
N ILE A 67 8.20 -0.81 5.60
CA ILE A 67 9.29 -1.71 5.23
C ILE A 67 8.72 -3.14 5.20
N LEU A 68 8.93 -3.82 4.07
CA LEU A 68 8.43 -5.17 3.85
C LEU A 68 9.54 -6.18 4.05
N TRP A 69 9.16 -7.42 4.44
CA TRP A 69 10.11 -8.51 4.58
C TRP A 69 10.62 -9.03 3.22
N SER A 70 9.89 -8.79 2.15
CA SER A 70 10.23 -9.29 0.82
C SER A 70 11.23 -8.38 0.10
N GLU A 71 12.15 -8.99 -0.61
CA GLU A 71 13.12 -8.27 -1.45
C GLU A 71 12.58 -7.94 -2.84
N SER A 72 11.41 -8.47 -3.21
CA SER A 72 10.78 -8.21 -4.50
C SER A 72 9.51 -7.38 -4.35
N VAL A 73 9.18 -6.60 -5.38
CA VAL A 73 7.95 -5.82 -5.41
C VAL A 73 6.72 -6.72 -5.25
N ASP A 74 6.74 -7.90 -5.87
CA ASP A 74 5.62 -8.83 -5.82
C ASP A 74 5.24 -9.23 -4.40
N GLY A 75 6.20 -9.22 -3.48
CA GLY A 75 5.99 -9.63 -2.10
C GLY A 75 4.97 -8.81 -1.32
N TRP A 76 4.63 -7.62 -1.81
CA TRP A 76 3.64 -6.81 -1.11
C TRP A 76 2.22 -7.42 -1.15
N CYS A 77 1.92 -8.26 -2.15
CA CYS A 77 0.57 -8.80 -2.35
C CYS A 77 0.52 -10.29 -2.71
N GLN A 78 1.65 -11.01 -2.64
CA GLN A 78 1.69 -12.45 -2.99
C GLN A 78 1.03 -13.34 -1.95
N THR A 79 1.05 -12.95 -0.68
CA THR A 79 0.59 -13.78 0.42
C THR A 79 -0.59 -13.11 1.11
N PRO A 80 -1.83 -13.32 0.59
CA PRO A 80 -2.99 -12.54 1.02
C PRO A 80 -3.41 -12.77 2.48
N GLY A 81 -3.01 -13.89 3.07
CA GLY A 81 -3.30 -14.21 4.48
C GLY A 81 -2.28 -13.68 5.47
N GLU A 82 -1.20 -13.05 5.01
CA GLU A 82 -0.11 -12.57 5.86
C GLU A 82 0.05 -11.05 5.74
N ASN A 83 0.61 -10.44 6.78
CA ASN A 83 1.01 -9.05 6.76
C ASN A 83 2.48 -8.96 6.34
N PRO A 84 2.80 -8.46 5.14
CA PRO A 84 4.19 -8.35 4.69
C PRO A 84 4.97 -7.22 5.35
N VAL A 85 4.30 -6.33 6.09
CA VAL A 85 4.93 -5.16 6.71
C VAL A 85 5.63 -5.57 7.99
N ILE A 86 6.92 -5.30 8.09
CA ILE A 86 7.69 -5.54 9.33
C ILE A 86 7.90 -4.26 10.14
N THR A 87 7.94 -3.10 9.50
CA THR A 87 8.13 -1.82 10.19
C THR A 87 7.29 -0.76 9.51
N THR A 88 6.61 0.06 10.31
CA THR A 88 5.85 1.22 9.82
C THR A 88 6.45 2.49 10.40
N ILE A 89 6.69 3.45 9.52
CA ILE A 89 7.21 4.78 9.85
C ILE A 89 6.15 5.81 9.44
N ILE A 90 5.79 6.69 10.36
CA ILE A 90 4.85 7.80 10.09
C ILE A 90 5.53 9.10 10.45
N ALA A 91 5.57 10.03 9.50
CA ALA A 91 6.22 11.34 9.66
C ALA A 91 7.66 11.23 10.20
N GLY A 92 8.39 10.21 9.73
CA GLY A 92 9.78 9.97 10.11
C GLY A 92 9.99 9.22 11.41
N SER A 93 8.93 8.84 12.12
CA SER A 93 9.03 8.12 13.41
C SER A 93 8.54 6.68 13.26
N ILE A 94 9.29 5.73 13.82
CA ILE A 94 8.87 4.34 13.86
C ILE A 94 7.71 4.21 14.83
N VAL A 95 6.56 3.71 14.33
CA VAL A 95 5.34 3.55 15.11
C VAL A 95 4.97 2.09 15.35
N ASN A 96 5.53 1.17 14.58
CA ASN A 96 5.27 -0.25 14.74
C ASN A 96 6.41 -1.08 14.17
N VAL A 97 6.74 -2.16 14.88
CA VAL A 97 7.69 -3.18 14.42
C VAL A 97 7.03 -4.54 14.65
N ASN A 98 6.85 -5.30 13.57
CA ASN A 98 6.33 -6.67 13.63
C ASN A 98 7.52 -7.64 13.62
N GLU A 99 7.59 -8.49 14.64
CA GLU A 99 8.62 -9.51 14.78
C GLU A 99 8.19 -10.87 14.20
#